data_cda35a2b9798bd1079f2fb3efe069a54
#
_entry.id   cda35a2b9798bd1079f2fb3efe069a54
#
_cell.length_a   1.000
_cell.length_b   1.000
_cell.length_c   1.000
_cell.angle_alpha   90.00
_cell.angle_beta   90.00
_cell.angle_gamma   90.00
#
_symmetry.space_group_name_H-M   'P 1'
#
loop_
_entity.id
_entity.type
_entity.pdbx_description
1 polymer ?
#
loop_
_entity_poly.entity_id
_entity_poly.type
_entity_poly.pdbx_seq_one_letter_code
_entity_poly.pdbx_strand_id
1 'polypeptide(L)'
;MYHFHIMCAFFSKFQIFLNSRKIFKNWYKYPEIYYKLTTNKFPILETKSGLKIKIRKNSTDLMALTHVWLIGEYKRKNFEIKTDDTVIDVGGHIGLFTLYASQFCKTGSIFTFEPEKENFELLSENISSNNLNHVKSFNLAVSNSSSSVTLYLNEDTAGHSMFSKSSQSITVNSISLKKIFDENNIDHCDFLKLDCEGSEYEIIKNLPSKYFQKIQKMVIEYHMTDTHPELLDELVKILKSQNYKLETKTLFNDIGFLYAIRTNS
;
A
#
# COMPACT_ATOMS: atom_id res chain seq x y z
N MET A 1 13.20 -2.86 13.45
CA MET A 1 14.28 -3.85 13.19
C MET A 1 13.88 -5.28 13.56
N TYR A 2 13.09 -5.51 14.62
CA TYR A 2 12.57 -6.84 15.02
C TYR A 2 11.61 -7.47 13.97
N HIS A 3 10.71 -6.70 13.37
CA HIS A 3 9.74 -7.19 12.36
C HIS A 3 10.41 -7.73 11.09
N PHE A 4 11.51 -7.12 10.64
CA PHE A 4 12.26 -7.59 9.47
C PHE A 4 12.85 -9.00 9.65
N HIS A 5 13.25 -9.37 10.87
CA HIS A 5 13.82 -10.68 11.15
C HIS A 5 12.80 -11.80 11.19
N ILE A 6 11.57 -11.52 11.56
CA ILE A 6 10.52 -12.54 11.75
C ILE A 6 9.82 -12.86 10.43
N MET A 7 9.50 -11.88 9.59
CA MET A 7 8.91 -12.14 8.26
C MET A 7 9.87 -12.79 7.27
N CYS A 8 11.17 -12.51 7.37
CA CYS A 8 12.18 -13.27 6.63
C CYS A 8 12.27 -14.76 7.04
N ALA A 9 11.63 -15.18 8.13
CA ALA A 9 11.59 -16.58 8.53
C ALA A 9 10.69 -17.45 7.63
N PHE A 10 9.64 -16.88 7.01
CA PHE A 10 8.79 -17.60 6.05
C PHE A 10 9.36 -17.63 4.62
N PHE A 11 10.09 -16.57 4.23
CA PHE A 11 10.92 -16.60 3.02
C PHE A 11 12.37 -16.63 3.46
N SER A 12 13.09 -17.70 3.14
CA SER A 12 14.52 -17.74 3.44
C SER A 12 15.19 -16.50 2.80
N LYS A 13 16.16 -15.89 3.46
CA LYS A 13 16.94 -14.77 2.91
C LYS A 13 17.46 -15.09 1.50
N PHE A 14 17.76 -16.35 1.28
CA PHE A 14 18.17 -16.89 -0.02
C PHE A 14 17.06 -16.76 -1.08
N GLN A 15 15.80 -17.06 -0.73
CA GLN A 15 14.68 -16.92 -1.67
C GLN A 15 14.43 -15.45 -2.05
N ILE A 16 14.49 -14.53 -1.08
CA ILE A 16 14.39 -13.08 -1.34
C ILE A 16 15.48 -12.63 -2.30
N PHE A 17 16.70 -13.10 -2.09
CA PHE A 17 17.84 -12.81 -2.95
C PHE A 17 17.64 -13.36 -4.38
N LEU A 18 17.16 -14.59 -4.52
CA LEU A 18 16.83 -15.16 -5.83
C LEU A 18 15.71 -14.37 -6.51
N ASN A 19 14.71 -13.92 -5.77
CA ASN A 19 13.62 -13.11 -6.31
C ASN A 19 14.12 -11.72 -6.72
N SER A 20 15.04 -11.10 -5.98
CA SER A 20 15.66 -9.83 -6.40
C SER A 20 16.36 -9.95 -7.76
N ARG A 21 17.09 -11.06 -7.99
CA ARG A 21 17.73 -11.36 -9.26
C ARG A 21 16.75 -11.59 -10.42
N LYS A 22 15.55 -12.12 -10.13
CA LYS A 22 14.50 -12.30 -11.14
C LYS A 22 13.84 -10.99 -11.54
N ILE A 23 13.69 -10.06 -10.59
CA ILE A 23 12.91 -8.83 -10.75
C ILE A 23 13.79 -7.66 -11.17
N PHE A 24 14.95 -7.47 -10.54
CA PHE A 24 15.81 -6.32 -10.79
C PHE A 24 16.95 -6.62 -11.77
N LYS A 25 17.18 -5.68 -12.68
CA LYS A 25 18.30 -5.69 -13.61
C LYS A 25 19.63 -5.48 -12.85
N ASN A 26 19.64 -4.55 -11.91
CA ASN A 26 20.77 -4.25 -11.03
C ASN A 26 20.60 -4.92 -9.65
N TRP A 27 20.20 -6.17 -9.63
CA TRP A 27 19.86 -6.98 -8.45
C TRP A 27 20.94 -6.96 -7.35
N TYR A 28 22.21 -6.80 -7.69
CA TYR A 28 23.35 -6.73 -6.76
C TYR A 28 23.23 -5.51 -5.80
N LYS A 29 22.51 -4.47 -6.18
CA LYS A 29 22.23 -3.33 -5.29
C LYS A 29 21.33 -3.70 -4.12
N TYR A 30 20.45 -4.70 -4.28
CA TYR A 30 19.58 -5.12 -3.17
C TYR A 30 20.40 -5.59 -1.95
N PRO A 31 21.31 -6.59 -2.03
CA PRO A 31 22.18 -6.94 -0.90
C PRO A 31 23.12 -5.81 -0.48
N GLU A 32 23.60 -4.98 -1.39
CA GLU A 32 24.41 -3.81 -1.05
C GLU A 32 23.66 -2.85 -0.11
N ILE A 33 22.36 -2.60 -0.38
CA ILE A 33 21.51 -1.77 0.47
C ILE A 33 21.19 -2.53 1.77
N TYR A 34 20.82 -3.80 1.69
CA TYR A 34 20.47 -4.65 2.82
C TYR A 34 21.58 -4.70 3.88
N TYR A 35 22.83 -4.90 3.44
CA TYR A 35 23.99 -4.92 4.32
C TYR A 35 24.57 -3.52 4.61
N LYS A 36 23.87 -2.45 4.19
CA LYS A 36 24.24 -1.03 4.40
C LYS A 36 25.61 -0.65 3.78
N LEU A 37 26.06 -1.37 2.77
CA LEU A 37 27.34 -1.16 2.10
C LEU A 37 27.31 0.04 1.13
N THR A 38 26.13 0.39 0.60
CA THR A 38 25.99 1.53 -0.32
C THR A 38 26.32 2.86 0.37
N THR A 39 27.02 3.74 -0.33
CA THR A 39 27.29 5.13 0.12
C THR A 39 26.18 6.09 -0.36
N ASN A 40 25.37 5.69 -1.34
CA ASN A 40 24.30 6.51 -1.88
C ASN A 40 23.16 6.64 -0.87
N LYS A 41 22.72 7.88 -0.59
CA LYS A 41 21.59 8.17 0.29
C LYS A 41 20.25 7.73 -0.32
N PHE A 42 20.14 7.76 -1.63
CA PHE A 42 18.96 7.42 -2.41
C PHE A 42 19.29 6.40 -3.51
N PRO A 43 19.56 5.13 -3.14
CA PRO A 43 19.82 4.11 -4.12
C PRO A 43 18.61 3.85 -5.02
N ILE A 44 18.89 3.51 -6.29
CA ILE A 44 17.88 3.21 -7.30
C ILE A 44 18.00 1.75 -7.71
N LEU A 45 16.90 1.01 -7.54
CA LEU A 45 16.72 -0.33 -8.08
C LEU A 45 16.00 -0.23 -9.44
N GLU A 46 16.50 -0.90 -10.45
CA GLU A 46 15.90 -0.92 -11.80
C GLU A 46 15.30 -2.30 -12.06
N THR A 47 14.00 -2.35 -12.34
CA THR A 47 13.35 -3.61 -12.70
C THR A 47 13.72 -4.04 -14.10
N LYS A 48 13.54 -5.33 -14.43
CA LYS A 48 13.75 -5.83 -15.80
C LYS A 48 12.74 -5.26 -16.80
N SER A 49 11.59 -4.77 -16.33
CA SER A 49 10.61 -4.03 -17.12
C SER A 49 11.00 -2.56 -17.37
N GLY A 50 12.10 -2.08 -16.78
CA GLY A 50 12.64 -0.73 -16.99
C GLY A 50 12.20 0.29 -15.94
N LEU A 51 11.35 -0.06 -14.95
CA LEU A 51 10.97 0.86 -13.89
C LEU A 51 12.14 1.11 -12.94
N LYS A 52 12.32 2.37 -12.58
CA LYS A 52 13.31 2.84 -11.60
C LYS A 52 12.62 3.10 -10.28
N ILE A 53 13.12 2.47 -9.22
CA ILE A 53 12.57 2.57 -7.87
C ILE A 53 13.63 3.22 -7.00
N LYS A 54 13.42 4.49 -6.65
CA LYS A 54 14.27 5.24 -5.74
C LYS A 54 13.78 5.01 -4.32
N ILE A 55 14.70 4.68 -3.41
CA ILE A 55 14.41 4.45 -1.99
C ILE A 55 15.41 5.22 -1.13
N ARG A 56 15.08 5.43 0.14
CA ARG A 56 15.99 6.02 1.15
C ARG A 56 16.87 4.93 1.74
N LYS A 57 18.15 5.24 1.93
CA LYS A 57 19.06 4.38 2.69
C LYS A 57 18.73 4.46 4.18
N ASN A 58 18.86 3.36 4.91
CA ASN A 58 18.64 3.24 6.36
C ASN A 58 17.21 3.62 6.82
N SER A 59 16.24 3.47 5.95
CA SER A 59 14.81 3.57 6.23
C SER A 59 14.15 2.19 6.12
N THR A 60 12.83 2.13 6.33
CA THR A 60 12.00 0.96 6.12
C THR A 60 11.65 0.73 4.66
N ASP A 61 12.04 1.63 3.75
CA ASP A 61 11.73 1.55 2.32
C ASP A 61 12.15 0.22 1.68
N LEU A 62 13.35 -0.31 2.06
CA LEU A 62 13.81 -1.60 1.55
C LEU A 62 12.94 -2.77 2.04
N MET A 63 12.41 -2.66 3.26
CA MET A 63 11.47 -3.64 3.82
C MET A 63 10.16 -3.60 3.03
N ALA A 64 9.56 -2.44 2.87
CA ALA A 64 8.33 -2.26 2.09
C ALA A 64 8.51 -2.72 0.62
N LEU A 65 9.66 -2.41 0.00
CA LEU A 65 10.01 -2.92 -1.33
C LEU A 65 10.07 -4.45 -1.35
N THR A 66 10.64 -5.06 -0.31
CA THR A 66 10.73 -6.52 -0.21
C THR A 66 9.34 -7.16 -0.16
N HIS A 67 8.43 -6.61 0.61
CA HIS A 67 7.05 -7.08 0.75
C HIS A 67 6.29 -6.99 -0.57
N VAL A 68 6.29 -5.82 -1.19
CA VAL A 68 5.54 -5.57 -2.42
C VAL A 68 6.12 -6.36 -3.61
N TRP A 69 7.46 -6.32 -3.78
CA TRP A 69 8.09 -6.79 -5.01
C TRP A 69 8.67 -8.19 -4.93
N LEU A 70 9.28 -8.59 -3.79
CA LEU A 70 10.03 -9.84 -3.68
C LEU A 70 9.21 -10.95 -3.04
N ILE A 71 8.43 -10.64 -2.02
CA ILE A 71 7.47 -11.56 -1.39
C ILE A 71 6.19 -11.59 -2.23
N GLY A 72 5.75 -10.43 -2.74
CA GLY A 72 4.62 -10.31 -3.64
C GLY A 72 3.29 -10.46 -2.91
N GLU A 73 3.10 -9.73 -1.81
CA GLU A 73 1.89 -9.79 -0.98
C GLU A 73 0.62 -9.42 -1.74
N TYR A 74 0.74 -8.55 -2.75
CA TYR A 74 -0.35 -8.18 -3.63
C TYR A 74 -0.49 -9.09 -4.85
N LYS A 75 0.44 -10.04 -5.06
CA LYS A 75 0.41 -11.00 -6.16
C LYS A 75 -0.35 -12.26 -5.73
N ARG A 76 -1.65 -12.27 -5.99
CA ARG A 76 -2.52 -13.37 -5.61
C ARG A 76 -3.45 -13.75 -6.77
N LYS A 77 -3.77 -15.04 -6.86
CA LYS A 77 -4.75 -15.56 -7.84
C LYS A 77 -6.09 -14.84 -7.66
N ASN A 78 -6.68 -14.39 -8.76
CA ASN A 78 -7.91 -13.60 -8.86
C ASN A 78 -7.78 -12.13 -8.39
N PHE A 79 -6.57 -11.70 -8.01
CA PHE A 79 -6.26 -10.30 -7.65
C PHE A 79 -5.27 -9.66 -8.64
N GLU A 80 -5.15 -10.23 -9.83
CA GLU A 80 -4.34 -9.66 -10.90
C GLU A 80 -4.87 -8.28 -11.28
N ILE A 81 -3.94 -7.35 -11.50
CA ILE A 81 -4.22 -6.03 -12.07
C ILE A 81 -4.14 -6.16 -13.59
N LYS A 82 -5.12 -5.63 -14.30
CA LYS A 82 -5.23 -5.67 -15.75
C LYS A 82 -4.80 -4.34 -16.38
N THR A 83 -4.68 -4.34 -17.69
CA THR A 83 -4.11 -3.21 -18.43
C THR A 83 -4.98 -1.94 -18.38
N ASP A 84 -6.29 -2.10 -18.28
CA ASP A 84 -7.30 -1.05 -18.28
C ASP A 84 -7.97 -0.80 -16.92
N ASP A 85 -7.46 -1.45 -15.85
CA ASP A 85 -8.02 -1.33 -14.51
C ASP A 85 -7.94 0.10 -13.96
N THR A 86 -8.94 0.47 -13.18
CA THR A 86 -8.91 1.62 -12.28
C THR A 86 -8.45 1.14 -10.90
N VAL A 87 -7.30 1.64 -10.46
CA VAL A 87 -6.66 1.27 -9.19
C VAL A 87 -6.67 2.45 -8.24
N ILE A 88 -7.05 2.21 -6.98
CA ILE A 88 -6.93 3.18 -5.88
C ILE A 88 -5.94 2.62 -4.87
N ASP A 89 -4.88 3.37 -4.57
CA ASP A 89 -3.81 3.05 -3.63
C ASP A 89 -3.86 4.02 -2.46
N VAL A 90 -4.39 3.58 -1.32
CA VAL A 90 -4.43 4.34 -0.07
C VAL A 90 -3.27 3.92 0.81
N GLY A 91 -2.48 4.91 1.28
CA GLY A 91 -1.20 4.68 1.93
C GLY A 91 -0.12 4.37 0.91
N GLY A 92 0.10 5.30 -0.03
CA GLY A 92 1.02 5.12 -1.16
C GLY A 92 2.49 5.05 -0.75
N HIS A 93 2.84 5.55 0.46
CA HIS A 93 4.21 5.64 0.96
C HIS A 93 5.12 6.30 -0.10
N ILE A 94 6.24 5.71 -0.46
CA ILE A 94 7.13 6.18 -1.54
C ILE A 94 6.73 5.66 -2.94
N GLY A 95 5.52 5.10 -3.10
CA GLY A 95 4.99 4.65 -4.39
C GLY A 95 5.31 3.20 -4.77
N LEU A 96 5.68 2.35 -3.83
CA LEU A 96 6.12 0.98 -4.14
C LEU A 96 5.00 0.12 -4.76
N PHE A 97 3.79 0.17 -4.19
CA PHE A 97 2.64 -0.51 -4.78
C PHE A 97 2.15 0.21 -6.05
N THR A 98 2.11 1.55 -6.05
CA THR A 98 1.78 2.33 -7.26
C THR A 98 2.65 1.93 -8.46
N LEU A 99 3.98 1.85 -8.28
CA LEU A 99 4.92 1.40 -9.33
C LEU A 99 4.69 -0.07 -9.69
N TYR A 100 4.40 -0.92 -8.71
CA TYR A 100 4.06 -2.33 -8.98
C TYR A 100 2.80 -2.43 -9.84
N ALA A 101 1.73 -1.73 -9.46
CA ALA A 101 0.48 -1.70 -10.20
C ALA A 101 0.66 -1.17 -11.63
N SER A 102 1.49 -0.13 -11.81
CA SER A 102 1.77 0.48 -13.12
C SER A 102 2.45 -0.46 -14.12
N GLN A 103 3.05 -1.56 -13.66
CA GLN A 103 3.57 -2.58 -14.59
C GLN A 103 2.48 -3.26 -15.39
N PHE A 104 1.30 -3.36 -14.84
CA PHE A 104 0.16 -4.09 -15.40
C PHE A 104 -0.89 -3.13 -15.94
N CYS A 105 -1.31 -2.15 -15.16
CA CYS A 105 -2.22 -1.08 -15.56
C CYS A 105 -1.51 -0.13 -16.52
N LYS A 106 -1.79 -0.21 -17.83
CA LYS A 106 -1.11 0.58 -18.87
C LYS A 106 -1.99 1.64 -19.50
N THR A 107 -3.26 1.35 -19.66
CA THR A 107 -4.26 2.22 -20.31
C THR A 107 -5.34 2.69 -19.33
N GLY A 108 -5.43 2.06 -18.16
CA GLY A 108 -6.31 2.46 -17.07
C GLY A 108 -5.80 3.66 -16.28
N SER A 109 -6.23 3.79 -15.05
CA SER A 109 -5.84 4.91 -14.16
C SER A 109 -5.46 4.41 -12.78
N ILE A 110 -4.45 5.04 -12.18
CA ILE A 110 -4.04 4.78 -10.81
C ILE A 110 -4.16 6.07 -10.00
N PHE A 111 -4.86 6.03 -8.88
CA PHE A 111 -5.03 7.13 -7.94
C PHE A 111 -4.33 6.75 -6.63
N THR A 112 -3.29 7.46 -6.24
CA THR A 112 -2.52 7.16 -5.03
C THR A 112 -2.54 8.30 -4.04
N PHE A 113 -2.69 7.97 -2.76
CA PHE A 113 -2.86 8.90 -1.65
C PHE A 113 -1.83 8.63 -0.57
N GLU A 114 -1.03 9.66 -0.24
CA GLU A 114 -0.01 9.59 0.79
C GLU A 114 -0.01 10.91 1.58
N PRO A 115 -0.31 10.88 2.89
CA PRO A 115 -0.41 12.10 3.70
C PRO A 115 0.93 12.69 4.09
N GLU A 116 1.95 11.85 4.37
CA GLU A 116 3.24 12.32 4.85
C GLU A 116 4.01 12.96 3.71
N LYS A 117 4.45 14.22 3.92
CA LYS A 117 5.03 15.06 2.86
C LYS A 117 6.32 14.46 2.26
N GLU A 118 7.23 13.96 3.09
CA GLU A 118 8.51 13.43 2.61
C GLU A 118 8.31 12.12 1.80
N ASN A 119 7.36 11.27 2.23
CA ASN A 119 6.95 10.10 1.48
C ASN A 119 6.32 10.48 0.14
N PHE A 120 5.39 11.44 0.17
CA PHE A 120 4.71 11.93 -1.03
C PHE A 120 5.68 12.56 -2.05
N GLU A 121 6.67 13.33 -1.59
CA GLU A 121 7.70 13.90 -2.47
C GLU A 121 8.47 12.81 -3.19
N LEU A 122 8.88 11.75 -2.48
CA LEU A 122 9.59 10.62 -3.07
C LEU A 122 8.68 9.76 -3.98
N LEU A 123 7.40 9.58 -3.60
CA LEU A 123 6.38 8.96 -4.43
C LEU A 123 6.23 9.71 -5.75
N SER A 124 6.09 11.03 -5.70
CA SER A 124 5.96 11.89 -6.88
C SER A 124 7.20 11.83 -7.77
N GLU A 125 8.39 11.80 -7.17
CA GLU A 125 9.65 11.61 -7.91
C GLU A 125 9.71 10.22 -8.57
N ASN A 126 9.30 9.17 -7.88
CA ASN A 126 9.23 7.82 -8.42
C ASN A 126 8.26 7.72 -9.60
N ILE A 127 7.10 8.38 -9.53
CA ILE A 127 6.12 8.45 -10.63
C ILE A 127 6.73 9.18 -11.84
N SER A 128 7.26 10.40 -11.61
CA SER A 128 7.78 11.27 -12.69
C SER A 128 9.00 10.67 -13.39
N SER A 129 9.92 10.07 -12.62
CA SER A 129 11.14 9.41 -13.16
C SER A 129 10.83 8.20 -14.05
N ASN A 130 9.61 7.68 -13.98
CA ASN A 130 9.13 6.57 -14.80
C ASN A 130 8.12 7.00 -15.88
N ASN A 131 7.85 8.29 -16.05
CA ASN A 131 6.89 8.84 -17.02
C ASN A 131 5.49 8.21 -16.92
N LEU A 132 4.98 7.99 -15.70
CA LEU A 132 3.70 7.32 -15.46
C LEU A 132 2.53 8.33 -15.51
N ASN A 133 2.21 8.81 -16.72
CA ASN A 133 1.20 9.86 -16.93
C ASN A 133 -0.23 9.45 -16.57
N HIS A 134 -0.51 8.14 -16.44
CA HIS A 134 -1.81 7.60 -16.02
C HIS A 134 -1.96 7.47 -14.50
N VAL A 135 -0.93 7.88 -13.73
CA VAL A 135 -0.93 7.90 -12.28
C VAL A 135 -1.21 9.32 -11.78
N LYS A 136 -2.21 9.47 -10.92
CA LYS A 136 -2.53 10.71 -10.20
C LYS A 136 -2.20 10.53 -8.73
N SER A 137 -1.31 11.36 -8.19
CA SER A 137 -0.87 11.32 -6.79
C SER A 137 -1.40 12.51 -6.01
N PHE A 138 -1.78 12.27 -4.75
CA PHE A 138 -2.38 13.27 -3.87
C PHE A 138 -1.71 13.25 -2.50
N ASN A 139 -1.25 14.41 -2.02
CA ASN A 139 -0.74 14.56 -0.66
C ASN A 139 -1.91 14.74 0.32
N LEU A 140 -2.64 13.67 0.56
CA LEU A 140 -3.85 13.62 1.39
C LEU A 140 -3.89 12.32 2.17
N ALA A 141 -4.34 12.38 3.41
CA ALA A 141 -4.80 11.21 4.14
C ALA A 141 -6.17 10.76 3.60
N VAL A 142 -6.42 9.47 3.59
CA VAL A 142 -7.79 8.97 3.40
C VAL A 142 -8.37 8.61 4.75
N SER A 143 -9.55 9.14 5.06
CA SER A 143 -10.20 8.94 6.36
C SER A 143 -11.72 8.85 6.20
N ASN A 144 -12.45 8.84 7.31
CA ASN A 144 -13.92 8.86 7.31
C ASN A 144 -14.50 10.23 6.92
N SER A 145 -13.70 11.30 6.91
CA SER A 145 -14.14 12.68 6.60
C SER A 145 -13.15 13.41 5.70
N SER A 146 -13.65 14.50 5.10
CA SER A 146 -12.82 15.42 4.27
C SER A 146 -12.55 16.67 5.06
N SER A 147 -11.57 16.62 5.94
CA SER A 147 -11.13 17.73 6.80
C SER A 147 -9.62 17.58 7.06
N SER A 148 -9.12 18.08 8.16
CA SER A 148 -7.77 17.77 8.63
C SER A 148 -7.81 16.64 9.66
N VAL A 149 -6.77 15.80 9.64
CA VAL A 149 -6.56 14.73 10.63
C VAL A 149 -5.16 14.84 11.20
N THR A 150 -5.01 14.33 12.43
CA THR A 150 -3.70 14.23 13.07
C THR A 150 -3.04 12.92 12.68
N LEU A 151 -1.87 12.98 12.10
CA LEU A 151 -1.00 11.85 11.80
C LEU A 151 0.10 11.78 12.83
N TYR A 152 0.22 10.68 13.55
CA TYR A 152 1.30 10.44 14.51
C TYR A 152 2.49 9.84 13.77
N LEU A 153 3.65 10.50 13.90
CA LEU A 153 4.87 10.08 13.22
C LEU A 153 5.61 9.06 14.08
N ASN A 154 5.82 7.88 13.56
CA ASN A 154 6.69 6.88 14.16
C ASN A 154 8.11 7.03 13.60
N GLU A 155 9.12 6.52 14.33
CA GLU A 155 10.50 6.44 13.82
C GLU A 155 10.59 5.57 12.55
N ASP A 156 9.64 4.67 12.38
CA ASP A 156 9.42 3.88 11.18
C ASP A 156 8.61 4.69 10.16
N THR A 157 9.24 5.10 9.08
CA THR A 157 8.63 5.93 8.03
C THR A 157 7.51 5.23 7.24
N ALA A 158 7.36 3.91 7.36
CA ALA A 158 6.28 3.15 6.75
C ALA A 158 5.07 2.95 7.68
N GLY A 159 5.20 3.25 8.98
CA GLY A 159 4.17 2.98 9.99
C GLY A 159 3.60 4.25 10.65
N HIS A 160 3.42 5.36 9.92
CA HIS A 160 2.76 6.56 10.46
C HIS A 160 1.26 6.32 10.61
N SER A 161 0.74 6.48 11.84
CA SER A 161 -0.62 6.09 12.18
C SER A 161 -1.47 7.28 12.64
N MET A 162 -2.77 7.25 12.37
CA MET A 162 -3.73 8.17 12.98
C MET A 162 -4.20 7.73 14.39
N PHE A 163 -3.84 6.53 14.82
CA PHE A 163 -4.31 5.93 16.07
C PHE A 163 -3.20 5.68 17.10
N SER A 164 -2.02 5.32 16.68
CA SER A 164 -0.88 5.12 17.59
C SER A 164 -0.29 6.45 18.01
N LYS A 165 -0.49 6.86 19.27
CA LYS A 165 0.07 8.10 19.81
C LYS A 165 1.59 7.99 19.93
N SER A 166 2.31 8.70 19.08
CA SER A 166 3.73 8.97 19.23
C SER A 166 3.95 10.36 19.84
N SER A 167 5.18 10.68 20.23
CA SER A 167 5.56 12.00 20.76
C SER A 167 5.53 13.11 19.70
N GLN A 168 5.54 12.74 18.42
CA GLN A 168 5.51 13.67 17.29
C GLN A 168 4.26 13.43 16.46
N SER A 169 3.58 14.53 16.10
CA SER A 169 2.41 14.48 15.23
C SER A 169 2.38 15.68 14.30
N ILE A 170 1.74 15.49 13.15
CA ILE A 170 1.49 16.56 12.17
C ILE A 170 -0.01 16.56 11.83
N THR A 171 -0.50 17.73 11.46
CA THR A 171 -1.85 17.87 10.89
C THR A 171 -1.75 17.81 9.38
N VAL A 172 -2.51 16.91 8.77
CA VAL A 172 -2.57 16.72 7.32
C VAL A 172 -4.00 16.86 6.81
N ASN A 173 -4.15 17.29 5.56
CA ASN A 173 -5.45 17.31 4.92
C ASN A 173 -5.93 15.90 4.64
N SER A 174 -7.25 15.68 4.74
CA SER A 174 -7.85 14.39 4.47
C SER A 174 -9.00 14.48 3.47
N ILE A 175 -9.24 13.35 2.82
CA ILE A 175 -10.36 13.13 1.90
C ILE A 175 -11.04 11.81 2.25
N SER A 176 -12.36 11.73 2.11
CA SER A 176 -13.06 10.47 2.28
C SER A 176 -13.01 9.63 1.01
N LEU A 177 -13.05 8.29 1.17
CA LEU A 177 -13.08 7.39 0.00
C LEU A 177 -14.28 7.69 -0.91
N LYS A 178 -15.45 8.02 -0.34
CA LYS A 178 -16.61 8.52 -1.10
C LYS A 178 -16.24 9.70 -1.99
N LYS A 179 -15.56 10.71 -1.44
CA LYS A 179 -15.20 11.92 -2.16
C LYS A 179 -14.16 11.68 -3.24
N ILE A 180 -13.26 10.70 -3.06
CA ILE A 180 -12.32 10.24 -4.09
C ILE A 180 -13.09 9.76 -5.33
N PHE A 181 -14.12 8.93 -5.15
CA PHE A 181 -14.97 8.48 -6.26
C PHE A 181 -15.67 9.63 -6.97
N ASP A 182 -16.25 10.55 -6.19
CA ASP A 182 -17.07 11.65 -6.72
C ASP A 182 -16.21 12.67 -7.47
N GLU A 183 -15.09 13.14 -6.88
CA GLU A 183 -14.25 14.19 -7.47
C GLU A 183 -13.42 13.72 -8.66
N ASN A 184 -13.10 12.44 -8.73
CA ASN A 184 -12.35 11.88 -9.86
C ASN A 184 -13.25 11.20 -10.89
N ASN A 185 -14.59 11.26 -10.75
CA ASN A 185 -15.55 10.61 -11.62
C ASN A 185 -15.27 9.11 -11.80
N ILE A 186 -14.98 8.41 -10.69
CA ILE A 186 -14.70 6.98 -10.71
C ILE A 186 -16.02 6.22 -10.62
N ASP A 187 -16.44 5.64 -11.72
CA ASP A 187 -17.66 4.82 -11.78
C ASP A 187 -17.39 3.35 -11.45
N HIS A 188 -16.15 2.90 -11.66
CA HIS A 188 -15.69 1.55 -11.35
C HIS A 188 -14.27 1.57 -10.83
N CYS A 189 -14.01 0.80 -9.78
CA CYS A 189 -12.68 0.57 -9.20
C CYS A 189 -12.40 -0.93 -9.22
N ASP A 190 -11.46 -1.34 -10.04
CA ASP A 190 -11.10 -2.75 -10.21
C ASP A 190 -10.28 -3.26 -9.05
N PHE A 191 -9.44 -2.39 -8.47
CA PHE A 191 -8.54 -2.75 -7.38
C PHE A 191 -8.40 -1.60 -6.38
N LEU A 192 -8.83 -1.81 -5.13
CA LEU A 192 -8.61 -0.91 -4.01
C LEU A 192 -7.57 -1.52 -3.06
N LYS A 193 -6.45 -0.84 -2.83
CA LYS A 193 -5.53 -1.12 -1.73
C LYS A 193 -5.84 -0.17 -0.58
N LEU A 194 -5.99 -0.72 0.61
CA LEU A 194 -6.03 0.03 1.87
C LEU A 194 -4.90 -0.49 2.77
N ASP A 195 -3.99 0.40 3.12
CA ASP A 195 -2.87 0.16 4.00
C ASP A 195 -2.52 1.51 4.64
N CYS A 196 -3.23 1.83 5.70
CA CYS A 196 -3.26 3.15 6.32
C CYS A 196 -3.24 3.09 7.85
N GLU A 197 -2.55 2.07 8.39
CA GLU A 197 -2.10 1.98 9.77
C GLU A 197 -3.22 2.19 10.80
N GLY A 198 -4.38 1.51 10.57
CA GLY A 198 -5.54 1.49 11.44
C GLY A 198 -6.74 2.29 10.95
N SER A 199 -6.58 3.17 9.95
CA SER A 199 -7.70 3.95 9.39
C SER A 199 -8.64 3.14 8.50
N GLU A 200 -8.24 1.97 8.05
CA GLU A 200 -8.99 1.08 7.16
C GLU A 200 -10.38 0.74 7.72
N TYR A 201 -10.50 0.57 9.04
CA TYR A 201 -11.77 0.26 9.70
C TYR A 201 -12.78 1.39 9.56
N GLU A 202 -12.37 2.61 9.88
CA GLU A 202 -13.23 3.79 9.80
C GLU A 202 -13.56 4.16 8.34
N ILE A 203 -12.63 3.95 7.41
CA ILE A 203 -12.88 4.17 5.98
C ILE A 203 -14.00 3.24 5.49
N ILE A 204 -13.89 1.95 5.78
CA ILE A 204 -14.86 0.94 5.33
C ILE A 204 -16.20 1.10 6.06
N LYS A 205 -16.19 1.34 7.37
CA LYS A 205 -17.41 1.53 8.17
C LYS A 205 -18.26 2.71 7.70
N ASN A 206 -17.61 3.80 7.27
CA ASN A 206 -18.30 5.02 6.84
C ASN A 206 -18.53 5.11 5.32
N LEU A 207 -18.16 4.08 4.55
CA LEU A 207 -18.40 4.06 3.10
C LEU A 207 -19.86 3.68 2.81
N PRO A 208 -20.66 4.55 2.13
CA PRO A 208 -22.04 4.20 1.80
C PRO A 208 -22.13 3.00 0.84
N SER A 209 -23.14 2.15 1.02
CA SER A 209 -23.32 0.88 0.29
C SER A 209 -23.19 1.00 -1.23
N LYS A 210 -23.66 2.09 -1.82
CA LYS A 210 -23.55 2.31 -3.28
C LYS A 210 -22.12 2.36 -3.82
N TYR A 211 -21.12 2.73 -2.97
CA TYR A 211 -19.71 2.77 -3.40
C TYR A 211 -19.06 1.39 -3.34
N PHE A 212 -19.49 0.51 -2.41
CA PHE A 212 -19.05 -0.89 -2.44
C PHE A 212 -19.41 -1.56 -3.77
N GLN A 213 -20.55 -1.19 -4.37
CA GLN A 213 -20.95 -1.72 -5.67
C GLN A 213 -20.01 -1.31 -6.81
N LYS A 214 -19.26 -0.23 -6.64
CA LYS A 214 -18.27 0.23 -7.60
C LYS A 214 -16.90 -0.46 -7.46
N ILE A 215 -16.64 -1.19 -6.36
CA ILE A 215 -15.33 -1.78 -6.08
C ILE A 215 -15.37 -3.29 -6.35
N GLN A 216 -14.51 -3.77 -7.23
CA GLN A 216 -14.46 -5.20 -7.59
C GLN A 216 -13.59 -6.02 -6.64
N LYS A 217 -12.40 -5.51 -6.30
CA LYS A 217 -11.42 -6.20 -5.44
C LYS A 217 -10.85 -5.23 -4.41
N MET A 218 -10.61 -5.72 -3.20
CA MET A 218 -9.90 -4.97 -2.16
C MET A 218 -8.79 -5.84 -1.57
N VAL A 219 -7.65 -5.24 -1.34
CA VAL A 219 -6.61 -5.79 -0.47
C VAL A 219 -6.42 -4.80 0.66
N ILE A 220 -6.75 -5.23 1.86
CA ILE A 220 -6.71 -4.42 3.08
C ILE A 220 -5.64 -5.00 3.99
N GLU A 221 -4.60 -4.23 4.27
CA GLU A 221 -3.69 -4.55 5.35
C GLU A 221 -4.34 -4.07 6.65
N TYR A 222 -4.73 -5.03 7.50
CA TYR A 222 -5.38 -4.71 8.77
C TYR A 222 -4.35 -4.70 9.90
N HIS A 223 -4.57 -3.81 10.87
CA HIS A 223 -3.67 -3.52 11.98
C HIS A 223 -4.38 -3.65 13.33
N MET A 224 -3.63 -3.63 14.44
CA MET A 224 -4.12 -3.54 15.82
C MET A 224 -5.01 -4.72 16.28
N THR A 225 -4.92 -5.89 15.66
CA THR A 225 -5.77 -7.04 16.03
C THR A 225 -5.36 -7.71 17.33
N ASP A 226 -4.20 -7.40 17.86
CA ASP A 226 -3.74 -7.83 19.19
C ASP A 226 -4.42 -7.06 20.32
N THR A 227 -4.71 -5.77 20.11
CA THR A 227 -5.35 -4.88 21.09
C THR A 227 -6.84 -4.68 20.83
N HIS A 228 -7.27 -4.76 19.55
CA HIS A 228 -8.64 -4.52 19.10
C HIS A 228 -9.12 -5.57 18.10
N PRO A 229 -9.21 -6.86 18.49
CA PRO A 229 -9.61 -7.94 17.56
C PRO A 229 -11.04 -7.75 17.01
N GLU A 230 -11.92 -7.05 17.76
CA GLU A 230 -13.29 -6.74 17.37
C GLU A 230 -13.37 -5.90 16.09
N LEU A 231 -12.35 -5.09 15.79
CA LEU A 231 -12.30 -4.26 14.58
C LEU A 231 -12.24 -5.12 13.32
N LEU A 232 -11.46 -6.19 13.33
CA LEU A 232 -11.39 -7.12 12.20
C LEU A 232 -12.70 -7.86 12.00
N ASP A 233 -13.36 -8.27 13.10
CA ASP A 233 -14.66 -8.95 13.04
C ASP A 233 -15.73 -8.03 12.45
N GLU A 234 -15.75 -6.75 12.84
CA GLU A 234 -16.66 -5.74 12.29
C GLU A 234 -16.39 -5.52 10.79
N LEU A 235 -15.11 -5.37 10.40
CA LEU A 235 -14.70 -5.21 9.00
C LEU A 235 -15.16 -6.39 8.14
N VAL A 236 -14.93 -7.62 8.60
CA VAL A 236 -15.38 -8.86 7.94
C VAL A 236 -16.91 -8.89 7.80
N LYS A 237 -17.64 -8.50 8.85
CA LYS A 237 -19.12 -8.46 8.83
C LYS A 237 -19.63 -7.45 7.80
N ILE A 238 -19.06 -6.25 7.77
CA ILE A 238 -19.43 -5.21 6.79
C ILE A 238 -19.20 -5.73 5.37
N LEU A 239 -18.00 -6.21 5.04
CA LEU A 239 -17.68 -6.65 3.70
C LEU A 239 -18.53 -7.85 3.24
N LYS A 240 -18.82 -8.80 4.12
CA LYS A 240 -19.75 -9.91 3.82
C LYS A 240 -21.15 -9.39 3.51
N SER A 241 -21.66 -8.39 4.25
CA SER A 241 -22.98 -7.79 4.00
C SER A 241 -23.06 -7.05 2.66
N GLN A 242 -21.91 -6.68 2.07
CA GLN A 242 -21.77 -6.03 0.77
C GLN A 242 -21.43 -7.02 -0.36
N ASN A 243 -21.67 -8.32 -0.14
CA ASN A 243 -21.47 -9.41 -1.12
C ASN A 243 -20.00 -9.63 -1.52
N TYR A 244 -19.06 -9.47 -0.59
CA TYR A 244 -17.67 -9.86 -0.83
C TYR A 244 -17.38 -11.26 -0.29
N LYS A 245 -16.69 -12.06 -1.11
CA LYS A 245 -15.99 -13.27 -0.66
C LYS A 245 -14.66 -12.85 -0.08
N LEU A 246 -14.35 -13.31 1.14
CA LEU A 246 -13.20 -12.89 1.90
C LEU A 246 -12.23 -14.03 2.13
N GLU A 247 -10.95 -13.69 2.19
CA GLU A 247 -9.88 -14.54 2.68
C GLU A 247 -8.92 -13.70 3.51
N THR A 248 -8.53 -14.18 4.68
CA THR A 248 -7.58 -13.53 5.58
C THR A 248 -6.26 -14.27 5.60
N LYS A 249 -5.17 -13.53 5.72
CA LYS A 249 -3.82 -14.05 5.91
C LYS A 249 -3.17 -13.25 7.03
N THR A 250 -3.09 -13.84 8.22
CA THR A 250 -2.36 -13.24 9.35
C THR A 250 -0.86 -13.29 9.06
N LEU A 251 -0.18 -12.18 9.30
CA LEU A 251 1.27 -12.06 9.21
C LEU A 251 1.90 -12.10 10.60
N PHE A 252 1.35 -11.33 11.52
CA PHE A 252 1.72 -11.24 12.93
C PHE A 252 0.46 -11.20 13.78
N ASN A 253 0.62 -11.15 15.11
CA ASN A 253 -0.52 -11.11 16.03
C ASN A 253 -1.41 -9.87 15.83
N ASP A 254 -0.85 -8.80 15.34
CA ASP A 254 -1.45 -7.47 15.21
C ASP A 254 -1.71 -7.03 13.76
N ILE A 255 -1.12 -7.72 12.76
CA ILE A 255 -1.14 -7.31 11.34
C ILE A 255 -1.44 -8.51 10.43
N GLY A 256 -2.18 -8.25 9.36
CA GLY A 256 -2.40 -9.23 8.30
C GLY A 256 -3.10 -8.63 7.09
N PHE A 257 -3.37 -9.47 6.11
CA PHE A 257 -4.08 -9.09 4.89
C PHE A 257 -5.48 -9.69 4.86
N LEU A 258 -6.45 -8.85 4.49
CA LEU A 258 -7.78 -9.27 4.11
C LEU A 258 -7.96 -9.03 2.61
N TYR A 259 -8.21 -10.10 1.89
CA TYR A 259 -8.49 -10.11 0.45
C TYR A 259 -9.98 -10.24 0.25
N ALA A 260 -10.59 -9.28 -0.42
CA ALA A 260 -12.02 -9.24 -0.68
C ALA A 260 -12.28 -9.16 -2.18
N ILE A 261 -13.08 -10.07 -2.71
CA ILE A 261 -13.51 -10.06 -4.09
C ILE A 261 -15.04 -10.05 -4.14
N ARG A 262 -15.60 -9.13 -4.89
CA ARG A 262 -17.05 -9.01 -5.03
C ARG A 262 -17.60 -10.18 -5.83
N THR A 263 -18.61 -10.84 -5.28
CA THR A 263 -19.36 -11.86 -5.98
C THR A 263 -20.48 -11.17 -6.77
N ASN A 264 -20.51 -11.38 -8.09
CA ASN A 264 -21.68 -10.99 -8.86
C ASN A 264 -22.89 -11.76 -8.33
N SER A 265 -23.89 -11.04 -7.87
CA SER A 265 -25.21 -11.59 -7.54
C SER A 265 -25.96 -11.92 -8.80
#